data_1f044abed0d0e2b7aef3c548db02f5e7
#
_entry.id   1f044abed0d0e2b7aef3c548db02f5e7
#
_cell.length_a   1.000
_cell.length_b   1.000
_cell.length_c   1.000
_cell.angle_alpha   90.00
_cell.angle_beta   90.00
_cell.angle_gamma   90.00
#
_symmetry.space_group_name_H-M   'P 1'
#
loop_
_entity.id
_entity.type
_entity.pdbx_description
1 polymer ?
#
loop_
_entity_poly.entity_id
_entity_poly.type
_entity_poly.pdbx_seq_one_letter_code
_entity_poly.pdbx_strand_id
1 'polypeptide(L)'
;IAGITPEAKVRPDAIKEVEAAAEAKKDQISKNNALTDEEKAEATRKVEEAVTKANQAIDEATTNQAVTDKQNDGTQAIQAVPVTAVAKPAAIAAVQAAADEKKQHIQANGGLTEEERKTAIAEVDSELAKAKQAIQDAAKQADVTGEQTKGIAAIKNVAETPATKTEAKDAIATAAETQRQAIQNRPDLTQDEKDAAKAKVTEAEKTAKQAVEDAADQNAVTQAKTNGTSTIAGITPEAKVRPDAIKEV
;
A
#
# COMPACT_ATOMS: atom_id res chain seq x y z
N ILE A 1 74.31 -16.76 -19.20
CA ILE A 1 73.69 -15.93 -18.12
C ILE A 1 72.56 -16.75 -17.58
N ALA A 2 72.72 -17.34 -16.40
CA ALA A 2 71.72 -18.10 -15.72
C ALA A 2 70.51 -17.17 -15.51
N GLY A 3 69.33 -17.58 -16.00
CA GLY A 3 68.07 -16.82 -15.83
C GLY A 3 67.84 -16.58 -14.34
N ILE A 4 67.71 -15.33 -13.96
CA ILE A 4 67.29 -14.95 -12.62
C ILE A 4 65.81 -15.31 -12.58
N THR A 5 65.51 -16.48 -12.01
CA THR A 5 64.14 -16.79 -11.62
C THR A 5 63.71 -15.74 -10.60
N PRO A 6 62.53 -15.12 -10.73
CA PRO A 6 62.04 -14.19 -9.75
C PRO A 6 62.14 -14.80 -8.35
N GLU A 7 62.67 -14.03 -7.39
CA GLU A 7 62.79 -14.54 -6.05
C GLU A 7 61.46 -15.07 -5.53
N ALA A 8 61.45 -16.28 -4.98
CA ALA A 8 60.27 -16.97 -4.49
C ALA A 8 59.41 -16.19 -3.45
N LYS A 9 59.96 -15.11 -2.89
CA LYS A 9 59.30 -14.24 -1.91
C LYS A 9 58.27 -13.26 -2.49
N VAL A 10 58.46 -12.78 -3.74
CA VAL A 10 57.57 -11.76 -4.32
C VAL A 10 56.19 -12.32 -4.66
N ARG A 11 56.15 -13.56 -5.17
CA ARG A 11 54.85 -14.20 -5.51
C ARG A 11 54.02 -14.55 -4.29
N PRO A 12 54.55 -15.18 -3.22
CA PRO A 12 53.78 -15.45 -2.01
C PRO A 12 53.22 -14.17 -1.36
N ASP A 13 53.99 -13.10 -1.34
CA ASP A 13 53.50 -11.81 -0.81
C ASP A 13 52.41 -11.21 -1.69
N ALA A 14 52.56 -11.28 -3.02
CA ALA A 14 51.54 -10.81 -3.96
C ALA A 14 50.21 -11.59 -3.83
N ILE A 15 50.27 -12.92 -3.70
CA ILE A 15 49.10 -13.78 -3.46
C ILE A 15 48.43 -13.42 -2.14
N LYS A 16 49.23 -13.21 -1.07
CA LYS A 16 48.71 -12.82 0.23
C LYS A 16 47.96 -11.47 0.20
N GLU A 17 48.45 -10.50 -0.56
CA GLU A 17 47.77 -9.21 -0.73
C GLU A 17 46.44 -9.36 -1.52
N VAL A 18 46.40 -10.21 -2.55
CA VAL A 18 45.20 -10.55 -3.27
C VAL A 18 44.17 -11.21 -2.34
N GLU A 19 44.63 -12.17 -1.51
CA GLU A 19 43.76 -12.83 -0.52
C GLU A 19 43.23 -11.85 0.53
N ALA A 20 44.07 -10.93 1.02
CA ALA A 20 43.65 -9.88 1.97
C ALA A 20 42.61 -8.96 1.37
N ALA A 21 42.77 -8.57 0.11
CA ALA A 21 41.74 -7.78 -0.62
C ALA A 21 40.40 -8.55 -0.77
N ALA A 22 40.49 -9.85 -1.02
CA ALA A 22 39.32 -10.71 -1.11
C ALA A 22 38.56 -10.85 0.22
N GLU A 23 39.29 -11.08 1.31
CA GLU A 23 38.69 -11.16 2.65
C GLU A 23 38.01 -9.82 3.03
N ALA A 24 38.65 -8.69 2.77
CA ALA A 24 38.03 -7.37 2.98
C ALA A 24 36.75 -7.20 2.16
N LYS A 25 36.73 -7.65 0.90
CA LYS A 25 35.56 -7.58 0.04
C LYS A 25 34.44 -8.51 0.51
N LYS A 26 34.78 -9.75 0.91
CA LYS A 26 33.80 -10.70 1.48
C LYS A 26 33.20 -10.19 2.78
N ASP A 27 33.98 -9.53 3.63
CA ASP A 27 33.49 -8.90 4.86
C ASP A 27 32.46 -7.78 4.54
N GLN A 28 32.75 -6.93 3.56
CA GLN A 28 31.78 -5.92 3.07
C GLN A 28 30.50 -6.56 2.56
N ILE A 29 30.60 -7.64 1.78
CA ILE A 29 29.43 -8.36 1.26
C ILE A 29 28.61 -8.94 2.41
N SER A 30 29.24 -9.59 3.38
CA SER A 30 28.58 -10.25 4.52
C SER A 30 27.79 -9.28 5.38
N LYS A 31 28.31 -8.07 5.60
CA LYS A 31 27.71 -7.00 6.40
C LYS A 31 26.64 -6.19 5.66
N ASN A 32 26.48 -6.41 4.36
CA ASN A 32 25.49 -5.67 3.58
C ASN A 32 24.09 -6.24 3.78
N ASN A 33 23.28 -5.60 4.62
CA ASN A 33 21.90 -6.01 4.93
C ASN A 33 20.91 -5.72 3.81
N ALA A 34 21.29 -4.97 2.78
CA ALA A 34 20.45 -4.75 1.60
C ALA A 34 20.40 -5.98 0.67
N LEU A 35 21.38 -6.89 0.80
CA LEU A 35 21.47 -8.12 0.00
C LEU A 35 20.71 -9.27 0.68
N THR A 36 20.16 -10.16 -0.14
CA THR A 36 19.74 -11.49 0.33
C THR A 36 20.94 -12.43 0.48
N ASP A 37 20.73 -13.56 1.15
CA ASP A 37 21.77 -14.58 1.31
C ASP A 37 22.24 -15.12 -0.04
N GLU A 38 21.34 -15.25 -1.01
CA GLU A 38 21.64 -15.71 -2.37
C GLU A 38 22.46 -14.65 -3.14
N GLU A 39 22.15 -13.36 -2.98
CA GLU A 39 22.92 -12.26 -3.58
C GLU A 39 24.33 -12.17 -2.97
N LYS A 40 24.45 -12.37 -1.63
CA LYS A 40 25.74 -12.46 -0.94
C LYS A 40 26.58 -13.64 -1.42
N ALA A 41 25.95 -14.82 -1.56
CA ALA A 41 26.61 -16.01 -2.05
C ALA A 41 27.13 -15.82 -3.48
N GLU A 42 26.33 -15.25 -4.36
CA GLU A 42 26.74 -14.96 -5.75
C GLU A 42 27.86 -13.92 -5.83
N ALA A 43 27.78 -12.84 -5.03
CA ALA A 43 28.85 -11.85 -4.98
C ALA A 43 30.18 -12.47 -4.43
N THR A 44 30.09 -13.31 -3.40
CA THR A 44 31.23 -14.03 -2.84
C THR A 44 31.88 -14.98 -3.87
N ARG A 45 31.04 -15.72 -4.63
CA ARG A 45 31.52 -16.58 -5.71
C ARG A 45 32.31 -15.79 -6.77
N LYS A 46 31.84 -14.61 -7.13
CA LYS A 46 32.55 -13.71 -8.08
C LYS A 46 33.91 -13.22 -7.52
N VAL A 47 33.97 -12.93 -6.22
CA VAL A 47 35.24 -12.61 -5.56
C VAL A 47 36.21 -13.79 -5.66
N GLU A 48 35.78 -15.01 -5.39
CA GLU A 48 36.60 -16.22 -5.46
C GLU A 48 37.10 -16.51 -6.89
N GLU A 49 36.25 -16.27 -7.90
CA GLU A 49 36.64 -16.36 -9.30
C GLU A 49 37.72 -15.30 -9.66
N ALA A 50 37.58 -14.07 -9.13
CA ALA A 50 38.58 -13.02 -9.35
C ALA A 50 39.91 -13.37 -8.67
N VAL A 51 39.90 -13.93 -7.45
CA VAL A 51 41.10 -14.43 -6.75
C VAL A 51 41.78 -15.52 -7.56
N THR A 52 41.04 -16.51 -8.04
CA THR A 52 41.58 -17.62 -8.85
C THR A 52 42.28 -17.10 -10.10
N LYS A 53 41.67 -16.16 -10.81
CA LYS A 53 42.26 -15.54 -12.00
C LYS A 53 43.51 -14.71 -11.67
N ALA A 54 43.47 -13.96 -10.56
CA ALA A 54 44.61 -13.15 -10.10
C ALA A 54 45.79 -14.02 -9.74
N ASN A 55 45.60 -15.08 -8.93
CA ASN A 55 46.65 -16.01 -8.51
C ASN A 55 47.26 -16.73 -9.70
N GLN A 56 46.44 -17.19 -10.67
CA GLN A 56 46.97 -17.79 -11.89
C GLN A 56 47.83 -16.79 -12.68
N ALA A 57 47.38 -15.54 -12.84
CA ALA A 57 48.17 -14.53 -13.55
C ALA A 57 49.48 -14.18 -12.82
N ILE A 58 49.50 -14.19 -11.49
CA ILE A 58 50.73 -14.02 -10.66
C ILE A 58 51.69 -15.21 -10.88
N ASP A 59 51.17 -16.44 -10.91
CA ASP A 59 51.98 -17.66 -11.09
C ASP A 59 52.60 -17.70 -12.50
N GLU A 60 51.93 -17.22 -13.51
CA GLU A 60 52.37 -17.14 -14.90
C GLU A 60 53.36 -15.98 -15.16
N ALA A 61 53.43 -15.00 -14.24
CA ALA A 61 54.32 -13.85 -14.41
C ALA A 61 55.81 -14.24 -14.30
N THR A 62 56.64 -13.76 -15.23
CA THR A 62 58.05 -14.16 -15.36
C THR A 62 59.02 -13.16 -14.74
N THR A 63 58.57 -11.97 -14.34
CA THR A 63 59.40 -10.92 -13.73
C THR A 63 58.74 -10.38 -12.46
N ASN A 64 59.54 -9.82 -11.54
CA ASN A 64 59.03 -9.19 -10.32
C ASN A 64 58.07 -8.04 -10.63
N GLN A 65 58.35 -7.25 -11.67
CA GLN A 65 57.43 -6.17 -12.12
C GLN A 65 56.12 -6.75 -12.60
N ALA A 66 56.15 -7.79 -13.42
CA ALA A 66 54.92 -8.44 -13.90
C ALA A 66 54.13 -9.06 -12.74
N VAL A 67 54.73 -9.61 -11.70
CA VAL A 67 54.05 -10.10 -10.49
C VAL A 67 53.32 -8.95 -9.79
N THR A 68 54.00 -7.80 -9.60
CA THR A 68 53.39 -6.62 -8.97
C THR A 68 52.21 -6.06 -9.83
N ASP A 69 52.37 -6.01 -11.15
CA ASP A 69 51.32 -5.56 -12.04
C ASP A 69 50.09 -6.49 -11.95
N LYS A 70 50.32 -7.83 -11.94
CA LYS A 70 49.22 -8.81 -11.81
C LYS A 70 48.55 -8.81 -10.43
N GLN A 71 49.30 -8.53 -9.36
CA GLN A 71 48.76 -8.29 -8.02
C GLN A 71 47.80 -7.07 -8.04
N ASN A 72 48.26 -5.96 -8.63
CA ASN A 72 47.45 -4.73 -8.70
C ASN A 72 46.18 -4.94 -9.56
N ASP A 73 46.32 -5.57 -10.73
CA ASP A 73 45.19 -5.93 -11.59
C ASP A 73 44.17 -6.80 -10.82
N GLY A 74 44.66 -7.80 -10.10
CA GLY A 74 43.85 -8.74 -9.31
C GLY A 74 43.09 -8.06 -8.16
N THR A 75 43.82 -7.22 -7.39
CA THR A 75 43.17 -6.47 -6.29
C THR A 75 42.12 -5.50 -6.79
N GLN A 76 42.35 -4.82 -7.92
CA GLN A 76 41.36 -3.96 -8.56
C GLN A 76 40.16 -4.76 -9.07
N ALA A 77 40.37 -5.92 -9.69
CA ALA A 77 39.26 -6.77 -10.16
C ALA A 77 38.40 -7.26 -9.00
N ILE A 78 39.00 -7.62 -7.85
CA ILE A 78 38.26 -7.99 -6.63
C ILE A 78 37.43 -6.82 -6.10
N GLN A 79 38.02 -5.64 -6.01
CA GLN A 79 37.31 -4.43 -5.56
C GLN A 79 36.15 -4.06 -6.49
N ALA A 80 36.32 -4.27 -7.79
CA ALA A 80 35.32 -3.98 -8.82
C ALA A 80 34.18 -5.00 -8.87
N VAL A 81 34.22 -6.11 -8.13
CA VAL A 81 33.12 -7.08 -8.06
C VAL A 81 31.85 -6.34 -7.62
N PRO A 82 30.79 -6.36 -8.44
CA PRO A 82 29.55 -5.62 -8.14
C PRO A 82 28.83 -6.25 -6.94
N VAL A 83 28.38 -5.38 -6.05
CA VAL A 83 27.59 -5.73 -4.86
C VAL A 83 26.29 -4.96 -4.95
N THR A 84 25.36 -5.43 -5.80
CA THR A 84 24.12 -4.73 -6.10
C THR A 84 22.94 -5.50 -5.53
N ALA A 85 22.19 -4.86 -4.64
CA ALA A 85 20.91 -5.38 -4.17
C ALA A 85 19.84 -5.20 -5.27
N VAL A 86 19.13 -6.25 -5.58
CA VAL A 86 18.07 -6.26 -6.59
C VAL A 86 16.73 -6.70 -5.98
N ALA A 87 16.75 -7.76 -5.20
CA ALA A 87 15.55 -8.41 -4.69
C ALA A 87 14.72 -7.52 -3.77
N LYS A 88 15.31 -6.99 -2.71
CA LYS A 88 14.62 -6.13 -1.74
C LYS A 88 14.15 -4.81 -2.36
N PRO A 89 14.97 -4.06 -3.13
CA PRO A 89 14.50 -2.85 -3.81
C PRO A 89 13.33 -3.11 -4.77
N ALA A 90 13.35 -4.20 -5.53
CA ALA A 90 12.26 -4.55 -6.44
C ALA A 90 10.97 -4.88 -5.67
N ALA A 91 11.06 -5.64 -4.58
CA ALA A 91 9.92 -5.96 -3.73
C ALA A 91 9.33 -4.70 -3.05
N ILE A 92 10.19 -3.80 -2.55
CA ILE A 92 9.76 -2.52 -1.97
C ILE A 92 9.06 -1.64 -3.01
N ALA A 93 9.56 -1.58 -4.24
CA ALA A 93 8.91 -0.84 -5.32
C ALA A 93 7.52 -1.41 -5.64
N ALA A 94 7.37 -2.73 -5.62
CA ALA A 94 6.09 -3.40 -5.89
C ALA A 94 5.04 -3.12 -4.79
N VAL A 95 5.40 -3.16 -3.50
CA VAL A 95 4.47 -2.81 -2.41
C VAL A 95 4.14 -1.32 -2.42
N GLN A 96 5.09 -0.45 -2.80
CA GLN A 96 4.85 0.98 -2.98
C GLN A 96 3.82 1.23 -4.08
N ALA A 97 3.98 0.60 -5.24
CA ALA A 97 3.03 0.73 -6.35
C ALA A 97 1.61 0.27 -5.97
N ALA A 98 1.49 -0.84 -5.23
CA ALA A 98 0.20 -1.31 -4.72
C ALA A 98 -0.44 -0.31 -3.74
N ALA A 99 0.36 0.34 -2.90
CA ALA A 99 -0.13 1.36 -1.98
C ALA A 99 -0.60 2.63 -2.72
N ASP A 100 0.14 3.06 -3.72
CA ASP A 100 -0.22 4.23 -4.52
C ASP A 100 -1.52 3.99 -5.32
N GLU A 101 -1.68 2.79 -5.91
CA GLU A 101 -2.92 2.37 -6.57
C GLU A 101 -4.10 2.35 -5.59
N LYS A 102 -3.92 1.75 -4.40
CA LYS A 102 -4.97 1.69 -3.37
C LYS A 102 -5.38 3.08 -2.89
N LYS A 103 -4.43 3.98 -2.66
CA LYS A 103 -4.72 5.37 -2.29
C LYS A 103 -5.49 6.12 -3.36
N GLN A 104 -5.12 5.95 -4.63
CA GLN A 104 -5.87 6.55 -5.74
C GLN A 104 -7.32 6.04 -5.77
N HIS A 105 -7.53 4.74 -5.56
CA HIS A 105 -8.85 4.14 -5.48
C HIS A 105 -9.67 4.74 -4.33
N ILE A 106 -9.09 4.85 -3.12
CA ILE A 106 -9.73 5.46 -1.95
C ILE A 106 -10.09 6.94 -2.24
N GLN A 107 -9.20 7.70 -2.86
CA GLN A 107 -9.44 9.10 -3.21
C GLN A 107 -10.58 9.28 -4.21
N ALA A 108 -10.69 8.37 -5.17
CA ALA A 108 -11.76 8.38 -6.18
C ALA A 108 -13.10 7.86 -5.66
N ASN A 109 -13.13 7.24 -4.47
CA ASN A 109 -14.35 6.67 -3.90
C ASN A 109 -15.27 7.78 -3.37
N GLY A 110 -16.26 8.21 -4.16
CA GLY A 110 -17.26 9.22 -3.79
C GLY A 110 -18.22 8.78 -2.67
N GLY A 111 -18.30 7.48 -2.36
CA GLY A 111 -19.08 6.96 -1.24
C GLY A 111 -18.51 7.32 0.13
N LEU A 112 -17.20 7.57 0.23
CA LEU A 112 -16.53 7.91 1.48
C LEU A 112 -16.61 9.40 1.79
N THR A 113 -16.70 9.73 3.08
CA THR A 113 -16.44 11.10 3.56
C THR A 113 -14.95 11.40 3.52
N GLU A 114 -14.58 12.67 3.68
CA GLU A 114 -13.17 13.09 3.73
C GLU A 114 -12.43 12.43 4.89
N GLU A 115 -13.06 12.32 6.06
CA GLU A 115 -12.52 11.70 7.25
C GLU A 115 -12.30 10.18 7.06
N GLU A 116 -13.27 9.49 6.43
CA GLU A 116 -13.16 8.07 6.11
C GLU A 116 -12.02 7.81 5.11
N ARG A 117 -11.90 8.65 4.07
CA ARG A 117 -10.77 8.58 3.11
C ARG A 117 -9.42 8.78 3.81
N LYS A 118 -9.32 9.79 4.67
CA LYS A 118 -8.08 10.08 5.42
C LYS A 118 -7.69 8.91 6.32
N THR A 119 -8.65 8.31 7.00
CA THR A 119 -8.44 7.14 7.86
C THR A 119 -7.96 5.94 7.05
N ALA A 120 -8.62 5.62 5.95
CA ALA A 120 -8.25 4.51 5.07
C ALA A 120 -6.85 4.72 4.44
N ILE A 121 -6.50 5.95 4.01
CA ILE A 121 -5.18 6.27 3.50
C ILE A 121 -4.10 6.08 4.57
N ALA A 122 -4.36 6.50 5.81
CA ALA A 122 -3.42 6.31 6.92
C ALA A 122 -3.20 4.82 7.23
N GLU A 123 -4.22 3.99 7.08
CA GLU A 123 -4.09 2.54 7.23
C GLU A 123 -3.27 1.92 6.08
N VAL A 124 -3.45 2.37 4.83
CA VAL A 124 -2.58 1.99 3.70
C VAL A 124 -1.13 2.34 3.99
N ASP A 125 -0.85 3.54 4.53
CA ASP A 125 0.52 3.95 4.89
C ASP A 125 1.11 3.08 6.00
N SER A 126 0.31 2.70 6.98
CA SER A 126 0.71 1.78 8.05
C SER A 126 1.08 0.40 7.50
N GLU A 127 0.23 -0.19 6.67
CA GLU A 127 0.50 -1.49 6.05
C GLU A 127 1.70 -1.45 5.10
N LEU A 128 1.88 -0.37 4.35
CA LEU A 128 3.06 -0.14 3.51
C LEU A 128 4.35 -0.10 4.34
N ALA A 129 4.34 0.61 5.47
CA ALA A 129 5.50 0.69 6.36
C ALA A 129 5.88 -0.68 6.93
N LYS A 130 4.89 -1.46 7.39
CA LYS A 130 5.08 -2.84 7.87
C LYS A 130 5.65 -3.74 6.77
N ALA A 131 5.11 -3.67 5.57
CA ALA A 131 5.57 -4.48 4.43
C ALA A 131 7.02 -4.15 4.06
N LYS A 132 7.37 -2.86 3.99
CA LYS A 132 8.75 -2.43 3.72
C LYS A 132 9.72 -2.92 4.77
N GLN A 133 9.35 -2.83 6.05
CA GLN A 133 10.20 -3.31 7.14
C GLN A 133 10.40 -4.83 7.05
N ALA A 134 9.33 -5.60 6.86
CA ALA A 134 9.41 -7.06 6.73
C ALA A 134 10.29 -7.49 5.53
N ILE A 135 10.20 -6.79 4.39
CA ILE A 135 11.08 -7.02 3.24
C ILE A 135 12.53 -6.70 3.57
N GLN A 136 12.80 -5.61 4.30
CA GLN A 136 14.16 -5.23 4.71
C GLN A 136 14.79 -6.27 5.65
N ASP A 137 14.00 -6.82 6.56
CA ASP A 137 14.43 -7.80 7.57
C ASP A 137 14.59 -9.22 6.99
N ALA A 138 13.96 -9.51 5.85
CA ALA A 138 14.06 -10.80 5.19
C ALA A 138 15.50 -11.12 4.76
N ALA A 139 16.02 -12.30 5.13
CA ALA A 139 17.38 -12.72 4.79
C ALA A 139 17.44 -13.41 3.41
N LYS A 140 16.45 -14.23 3.08
CA LYS A 140 16.43 -15.05 1.86
C LYS A 140 15.52 -14.46 0.77
N GLN A 141 15.85 -14.76 -0.48
CA GLN A 141 15.03 -14.37 -1.64
C GLN A 141 13.57 -14.85 -1.54
N ALA A 142 13.36 -16.08 -1.07
CA ALA A 142 12.03 -16.63 -0.88
C ALA A 142 11.22 -15.86 0.17
N ASP A 143 11.85 -15.43 1.26
CA ASP A 143 11.22 -14.64 2.32
C ASP A 143 10.86 -13.23 1.81
N VAL A 144 11.77 -12.59 1.04
CA VAL A 144 11.50 -11.30 0.37
C VAL A 144 10.24 -11.39 -0.50
N THR A 145 10.13 -12.44 -1.31
CA THR A 145 8.94 -12.67 -2.18
C THR A 145 7.68 -12.93 -1.35
N GLY A 146 7.82 -13.69 -0.26
CA GLY A 146 6.72 -13.96 0.68
C GLY A 146 6.19 -12.70 1.34
N GLU A 147 7.07 -11.86 1.88
CA GLU A 147 6.70 -10.60 2.54
C GLU A 147 6.16 -9.56 1.54
N GLN A 148 6.67 -9.51 0.32
CA GLN A 148 6.09 -8.72 -0.77
C GLN A 148 4.63 -9.13 -1.03
N THR A 149 4.37 -10.41 -1.16
CA THR A 149 3.02 -10.93 -1.46
C THR A 149 2.04 -10.62 -0.32
N LYS A 150 2.46 -10.84 0.93
CA LYS A 150 1.66 -10.52 2.12
C LYS A 150 1.38 -9.02 2.23
N GLY A 151 2.40 -8.20 2.01
CA GLY A 151 2.27 -6.75 2.07
C GLY A 151 1.31 -6.20 1.02
N ILE A 152 1.40 -6.65 -0.23
CA ILE A 152 0.45 -6.29 -1.30
C ILE A 152 -0.98 -6.71 -0.93
N ALA A 153 -1.15 -7.90 -0.38
CA ALA A 153 -2.47 -8.38 0.04
C ALA A 153 -3.04 -7.54 1.19
N ALA A 154 -2.24 -7.23 2.21
CA ALA A 154 -2.66 -6.38 3.33
C ALA A 154 -3.10 -4.99 2.85
N ILE A 155 -2.31 -4.35 1.99
CA ILE A 155 -2.60 -3.04 1.40
C ILE A 155 -3.92 -3.08 0.61
N LYS A 156 -4.11 -4.08 -0.25
CA LYS A 156 -5.34 -4.21 -1.05
C LYS A 156 -6.58 -4.46 -0.19
N ASN A 157 -6.43 -5.13 0.95
CA ASN A 157 -7.53 -5.47 1.87
C ASN A 157 -7.90 -4.33 2.83
N VAL A 158 -7.22 -3.19 2.81
CA VAL A 158 -7.63 -2.02 3.60
C VAL A 158 -9.07 -1.65 3.24
N ALA A 159 -9.90 -1.54 4.28
CA ALA A 159 -11.34 -1.34 4.13
C ALA A 159 -11.66 0.05 3.56
N GLU A 160 -12.68 0.10 2.70
CA GLU A 160 -13.28 1.31 2.14
C GLU A 160 -14.77 1.33 2.45
N THR A 161 -15.12 1.40 3.73
CA THR A 161 -16.51 1.29 4.18
C THR A 161 -17.12 2.67 4.35
N PRO A 162 -18.14 3.06 3.54
CA PRO A 162 -18.84 4.34 3.67
C PRO A 162 -19.88 4.26 4.81
N ALA A 163 -19.44 4.04 6.04
CA ALA A 163 -20.29 3.82 7.19
C ALA A 163 -21.18 5.03 7.48
N THR A 164 -20.63 6.22 7.46
CA THR A 164 -21.32 7.47 7.80
C THR A 164 -22.51 7.77 6.86
N LYS A 165 -22.31 7.67 5.56
CA LYS A 165 -23.37 7.89 4.57
C LYS A 165 -24.43 6.79 4.61
N THR A 166 -24.00 5.55 4.83
CA THR A 166 -24.92 4.40 4.96
C THR A 166 -25.85 4.58 6.15
N GLU A 167 -25.30 4.83 7.33
CA GLU A 167 -26.08 5.07 8.56
C GLU A 167 -27.05 6.26 8.42
N ALA A 168 -26.62 7.33 7.75
CA ALA A 168 -27.48 8.49 7.51
C ALA A 168 -28.65 8.15 6.57
N LYS A 169 -28.41 7.41 5.50
CA LYS A 169 -29.47 6.96 4.56
C LYS A 169 -30.45 5.99 5.21
N ASP A 170 -29.97 5.11 6.09
CA ASP A 170 -30.82 4.17 6.84
C ASP A 170 -31.71 4.90 7.84
N ALA A 171 -31.17 5.91 8.53
CA ALA A 171 -31.96 6.77 9.42
C ALA A 171 -33.06 7.54 8.67
N ILE A 172 -32.77 8.07 7.48
CA ILE A 172 -33.73 8.74 6.60
C ILE A 172 -34.81 7.75 6.15
N ALA A 173 -34.43 6.53 5.75
CA ALA A 173 -35.39 5.50 5.35
C ALA A 173 -36.31 5.10 6.51
N THR A 174 -35.77 4.95 7.71
CA THR A 174 -36.54 4.65 8.93
C THR A 174 -37.54 5.77 9.24
N ALA A 175 -37.13 7.03 9.16
CA ALA A 175 -37.99 8.18 9.37
C ALA A 175 -39.14 8.24 8.33
N ALA A 176 -38.80 7.95 7.05
CA ALA A 176 -39.79 7.91 5.97
C ALA A 176 -40.85 6.80 6.18
N GLU A 177 -40.39 5.61 6.58
CA GLU A 177 -41.33 4.50 6.86
C GLU A 177 -42.22 4.81 8.07
N THR A 178 -41.65 5.36 9.13
CA THR A 178 -42.42 5.80 10.31
C THR A 178 -43.51 6.82 9.91
N GLN A 179 -43.17 7.79 9.08
CA GLN A 179 -44.08 8.81 8.61
C GLN A 179 -45.18 8.24 7.69
N ARG A 180 -44.84 7.30 6.77
CA ARG A 180 -45.81 6.60 5.95
C ARG A 180 -46.82 5.81 6.80
N GLN A 181 -46.36 5.15 7.85
CA GLN A 181 -47.20 4.40 8.79
C GLN A 181 -48.09 5.36 9.58
N ALA A 182 -47.55 6.49 10.06
CA ALA A 182 -48.35 7.52 10.74
C ALA A 182 -49.45 8.07 9.85
N ILE A 183 -49.20 8.35 8.57
CA ILE A 183 -50.19 8.79 7.57
C ILE A 183 -51.24 7.71 7.33
N GLN A 184 -50.80 6.43 7.18
CA GLN A 184 -51.70 5.30 6.94
C GLN A 184 -52.72 5.14 8.06
N ASN A 185 -52.28 5.33 9.32
CA ASN A 185 -53.10 5.14 10.50
C ASN A 185 -54.04 6.34 10.82
N ARG A 186 -54.09 7.41 10.02
CA ARG A 186 -54.97 8.55 10.15
C ARG A 186 -56.38 8.17 9.73
N PRO A 187 -57.37 8.10 10.64
CA PRO A 187 -58.74 7.72 10.29
C PRO A 187 -59.53 8.85 9.62
N ASP A 188 -59.05 10.09 9.77
CA ASP A 188 -59.67 11.31 9.25
C ASP A 188 -59.32 11.63 7.79
N LEU A 189 -58.46 10.84 7.16
CA LEU A 189 -58.01 10.99 5.79
C LEU A 189 -58.66 9.97 4.85
N THR A 190 -59.01 10.40 3.65
CA THR A 190 -59.37 9.51 2.53
C THR A 190 -58.13 8.78 2.01
N GLN A 191 -58.37 7.69 1.23
CA GLN A 191 -57.22 6.95 0.65
C GLN A 191 -56.39 7.83 -0.30
N ASP A 192 -57.04 8.66 -1.13
CA ASP A 192 -56.34 9.57 -2.05
C ASP A 192 -55.49 10.60 -1.30
N GLU A 193 -55.97 11.15 -0.17
CA GLU A 193 -55.20 12.07 0.66
C GLU A 193 -53.99 11.38 1.31
N LYS A 194 -54.17 10.12 1.76
CA LYS A 194 -53.07 9.29 2.27
C LYS A 194 -52.03 9.03 1.19
N ASP A 195 -52.44 8.66 -0.02
CA ASP A 195 -51.54 8.34 -1.11
C ASP A 195 -50.79 9.58 -1.60
N ALA A 196 -51.43 10.72 -1.68
CA ALA A 196 -50.81 12.00 -1.99
C ALA A 196 -49.75 12.40 -0.93
N ALA A 197 -50.05 12.20 0.37
CA ALA A 197 -49.10 12.50 1.44
C ALA A 197 -47.92 11.54 1.46
N LYS A 198 -48.14 10.24 1.24
CA LYS A 198 -47.07 9.24 1.12
C LYS A 198 -46.16 9.52 -0.08
N ALA A 199 -46.70 9.99 -1.21
CA ALA A 199 -45.91 10.43 -2.36
C ALA A 199 -44.96 11.58 -1.99
N LYS A 200 -45.42 12.54 -1.17
CA LYS A 200 -44.56 13.62 -0.65
C LYS A 200 -43.45 13.09 0.26
N VAL A 201 -43.73 12.07 1.11
CA VAL A 201 -42.72 11.41 1.95
C VAL A 201 -41.68 10.74 1.05
N THR A 202 -42.09 10.06 -0.01
CA THR A 202 -41.18 9.39 -0.93
C THR A 202 -40.26 10.39 -1.65
N GLU A 203 -40.77 11.53 -2.08
CA GLU A 203 -39.94 12.56 -2.72
C GLU A 203 -38.99 13.23 -1.72
N ALA A 204 -39.43 13.49 -0.49
CA ALA A 204 -38.60 14.02 0.56
C ALA A 204 -37.46 13.04 0.95
N GLU A 205 -37.78 11.74 1.05
CA GLU A 205 -36.80 10.69 1.29
C GLU A 205 -35.72 10.64 0.19
N LYS A 206 -36.16 10.66 -1.08
CA LYS A 206 -35.26 10.68 -2.23
C LYS A 206 -34.33 11.88 -2.20
N THR A 207 -34.89 13.08 -1.97
CA THR A 207 -34.12 14.32 -1.88
C THR A 207 -33.13 14.30 -0.74
N ALA A 208 -33.54 13.81 0.43
CA ALA A 208 -32.67 13.71 1.61
C ALA A 208 -31.51 12.71 1.39
N LYS A 209 -31.81 11.55 0.79
CA LYS A 209 -30.76 10.55 0.44
C LYS A 209 -29.76 11.09 -0.59
N GLN A 210 -30.24 11.87 -1.56
CA GLN A 210 -29.35 12.53 -2.52
C GLN A 210 -28.44 13.55 -1.83
N ALA A 211 -28.98 14.36 -0.93
CA ALA A 211 -28.18 15.33 -0.15
C ALA A 211 -27.10 14.64 0.71
N VAL A 212 -27.37 13.45 1.24
CA VAL A 212 -26.36 12.63 1.93
C VAL A 212 -25.30 12.14 0.95
N GLU A 213 -25.68 11.72 -0.25
CA GLU A 213 -24.75 11.25 -1.27
C GLU A 213 -23.78 12.36 -1.73
N ASP A 214 -24.32 13.58 -1.91
CA ASP A 214 -23.58 14.76 -2.36
C ASP A 214 -22.69 15.38 -1.24
N ALA A 215 -22.90 14.99 0.01
CA ALA A 215 -22.14 15.50 1.15
C ALA A 215 -20.66 15.06 1.09
N ALA A 216 -19.76 16.02 1.24
CA ALA A 216 -18.33 15.77 1.14
C ALA A 216 -17.69 15.27 2.44
N ASP A 217 -18.20 15.73 3.59
CA ASP A 217 -17.63 15.49 4.93
C ASP A 217 -18.69 15.03 5.94
N GLN A 218 -18.25 14.62 7.12
CA GLN A 218 -19.08 14.13 8.22
C GLN A 218 -20.13 15.14 8.68
N ASN A 219 -19.79 16.44 8.72
CA ASN A 219 -20.71 17.48 9.17
C ASN A 219 -21.84 17.68 8.14
N ALA A 220 -21.48 17.72 6.86
CA ALA A 220 -22.45 17.83 5.76
C ALA A 220 -23.40 16.62 5.73
N VAL A 221 -22.90 15.39 5.96
CA VAL A 221 -23.75 14.19 6.08
C VAL A 221 -24.71 14.31 7.28
N THR A 222 -24.22 14.78 8.43
CA THR A 222 -25.02 14.96 9.64
C THR A 222 -26.12 16.00 9.42
N GLN A 223 -25.82 17.11 8.75
CA GLN A 223 -26.79 18.15 8.40
C GLN A 223 -27.85 17.62 7.42
N ALA A 224 -27.43 16.94 6.36
CA ALA A 224 -28.32 16.34 5.37
C ALA A 224 -29.30 15.34 6.01
N LYS A 225 -28.79 14.46 6.90
CA LYS A 225 -29.60 13.54 7.70
C LYS A 225 -30.63 14.30 8.56
N THR A 226 -30.17 15.28 9.35
CA THR A 226 -31.03 16.04 10.27
C THR A 226 -32.12 16.79 9.51
N ASN A 227 -31.76 17.51 8.45
CA ASN A 227 -32.71 18.25 7.62
C ASN A 227 -33.69 17.31 6.93
N GLY A 228 -33.20 16.20 6.38
CA GLY A 228 -34.03 15.20 5.70
C GLY A 228 -35.06 14.56 6.63
N THR A 229 -34.62 14.07 7.80
CA THR A 229 -35.53 13.46 8.78
C THR A 229 -36.55 14.47 9.32
N SER A 230 -36.15 15.72 9.56
CA SER A 230 -37.05 16.80 9.99
C SER A 230 -38.08 17.15 8.91
N THR A 231 -37.68 17.26 7.64
CA THR A 231 -38.56 17.52 6.51
C THR A 231 -39.59 16.39 6.36
N ILE A 232 -39.19 15.14 6.44
CA ILE A 232 -40.04 13.96 6.38
C ILE A 232 -41.07 13.99 7.52
N ALA A 233 -40.63 14.20 8.77
CA ALA A 233 -41.52 14.27 9.93
C ALA A 233 -42.52 15.45 9.87
N GLY A 234 -42.15 16.54 9.22
CA GLY A 234 -42.99 17.71 9.01
C GLY A 234 -44.11 17.55 7.97
N ILE A 235 -44.15 16.44 7.23
CA ILE A 235 -45.20 16.20 6.22
C ILE A 235 -46.51 15.84 6.92
N THR A 236 -47.38 16.84 7.08
CA THR A 236 -48.71 16.69 7.69
C THR A 236 -49.74 16.81 6.60
N PRO A 237 -50.48 15.73 6.29
CA PRO A 237 -51.60 15.82 5.36
C PRO A 237 -52.79 16.56 6.00
N GLU A 238 -53.47 17.37 5.20
CA GLU A 238 -54.71 18.03 5.60
C GLU A 238 -55.92 17.27 5.05
N ALA A 239 -56.92 17.03 5.93
CA ALA A 239 -58.20 16.47 5.52
C ALA A 239 -59.07 17.57 4.82
N LYS A 240 -59.10 17.56 3.51
CA LYS A 240 -59.79 18.60 2.69
C LYS A 240 -61.24 18.30 2.42
N VAL A 241 -61.64 17.03 2.42
CA VAL A 241 -62.96 16.59 1.92
C VAL A 241 -64.05 16.61 3.00
N ARG A 242 -63.72 16.48 4.28
CA ARG A 242 -64.69 16.37 5.37
C ARG A 242 -65.36 17.67 5.84
N PRO A 243 -64.75 18.86 5.79
CA PRO A 243 -65.43 20.09 6.17
C PRO A 243 -66.69 20.41 5.33
N ASP A 244 -66.71 19.96 4.08
CA ASP A 244 -67.84 20.22 3.19
C ASP A 244 -68.97 19.20 3.37
N ALA A 245 -68.66 17.93 3.72
CA ALA A 245 -69.66 16.90 3.98
C ALA A 245 -70.48 17.11 5.27
N ILE A 246 -69.90 17.84 6.24
CA ILE A 246 -70.59 18.16 7.52
C ILE A 246 -71.59 19.31 7.38
N LYS A 247 -71.50 20.07 6.28
CA LYS A 247 -72.42 21.17 6.03
C LYS A 247 -73.76 20.78 5.35
N GLU A 248 -73.88 19.53 4.89
CA GLU A 248 -75.06 19.00 4.20
C GLU A 248 -75.94 18.13 5.08
N VAL A 249 -75.70 18.04 6.41
CA VAL A 249 -76.54 17.39 7.42
C VAL A 249 -77.06 18.43 8.39
#